data_4b42c087fb1b17a3b4e0fe8eef51fea5
#
_entry.id   4b42c087fb1b17a3b4e0fe8eef51fea5
#
_cell.length_a   1.000
_cell.length_b   1.000
_cell.length_c   1.000
_cell.angle_alpha   90.00
_cell.angle_beta   90.00
_cell.angle_gamma   90.00
#
_symmetry.space_group_name_H-M   'P 1'
#
loop_
_entity.id
_entity.type
_entity.pdbx_description
1 polymer ?
#
loop_
_entity_poly.entity_id
_entity_poly.type
_entity_poly.pdbx_seq_one_letter_code
_entity_poly.pdbx_strand_id
1 'polypeptide(L)'
;MIKYYHLKDGVTIAELRNAKYDCVNRIARVTGGTKSLCFDPSKYLMSNVFRAASKPHGTDVYNKEIGEQEAKRKVMAKYYRQLDRLSAEFVEDLNKAMFEASWRLTKNSENS
;
A
#
# COMPACT_ATOMS: atom_id res chain seq x y z
N MET A 1 0.75 8.79 -7.59
CA MET A 1 0.28 10.13 -8.02
C MET A 1 -0.89 10.57 -7.17
N ILE A 2 -0.82 11.75 -6.60
CA ILE A 2 -1.88 12.29 -5.73
C ILE A 2 -2.56 13.44 -6.44
N LYS A 3 -3.89 13.39 -6.49
CA LYS A 3 -4.72 14.45 -7.05
C LYS A 3 -5.50 15.13 -5.92
N TYR A 4 -5.61 16.44 -5.96
CA TYR A 4 -6.29 17.22 -4.94
C TYR A 4 -7.57 17.83 -5.49
N TYR A 5 -8.61 17.83 -4.66
CA TYR A 5 -9.90 18.46 -4.95
C TYR A 5 -10.21 19.47 -3.85
N HIS A 6 -10.56 20.68 -4.23
CA HIS A 6 -10.92 21.74 -3.28
C HIS A 6 -12.42 22.01 -3.36
N LEU A 7 -13.10 21.81 -2.23
CA LEU A 7 -14.53 22.03 -2.12
C LEU A 7 -14.84 23.43 -1.57
N LYS A 8 -16.09 23.87 -1.73
CA LYS A 8 -16.52 25.22 -1.34
C LYS A 8 -16.35 25.53 0.14
N ASP A 9 -16.43 24.55 1.01
CA ASP A 9 -16.35 24.71 2.46
C ASP A 9 -14.92 24.69 3.01
N GLY A 10 -13.92 24.86 2.16
CA GLY A 10 -12.52 24.79 2.54
C GLY A 10 -12.01 23.38 2.74
N VAL A 11 -12.81 22.37 2.39
CA VAL A 11 -12.40 20.97 2.47
C VAL A 11 -11.47 20.64 1.31
N THR A 12 -10.34 20.02 1.61
CA THR A 12 -9.40 19.51 0.61
C THR A 12 -9.44 17.98 0.63
N ILE A 13 -9.63 17.37 -0.53
CA ILE A 13 -9.60 15.92 -0.69
C ILE A 13 -8.32 15.56 -1.43
N ALA A 14 -7.53 14.65 -0.86
CA ALA A 14 -6.40 14.03 -1.55
C ALA A 14 -6.82 12.63 -2.03
N GLU A 15 -6.55 12.35 -3.29
CA GLU A 15 -6.85 11.06 -3.90
C GLU A 15 -5.56 10.44 -4.43
N LEU A 16 -5.17 9.30 -3.86
CA LEU A 16 -4.04 8.51 -4.36
C LEU A 16 -4.59 7.49 -5.35
N ARG A 17 -4.17 7.59 -6.59
CA ARG A 17 -4.56 6.69 -7.69
C ARG A 17 -3.44 5.71 -8.02
N ASN A 18 -3.81 4.62 -8.64
CA ASN A 18 -2.87 3.57 -9.09
C ASN A 18 -2.04 3.00 -7.93
N ALA A 19 -2.67 2.84 -6.77
CA ALA A 19 -2.00 2.32 -5.58
C ALA A 19 -1.49 0.89 -5.78
N LYS A 20 -2.21 0.07 -6.55
CA LYS A 20 -1.75 -1.31 -6.88
C LYS A 20 -0.46 -1.30 -7.67
N TYR A 21 -0.35 -0.40 -8.65
CA TYR A 21 0.87 -0.25 -9.45
C TYR A 21 2.05 0.21 -8.58
N ASP A 22 1.83 1.21 -7.73
CA ASP A 22 2.84 1.69 -6.79
C ASP A 22 3.28 0.57 -5.84
N CYS A 23 2.34 -0.21 -5.33
CA CYS A 23 2.61 -1.34 -4.44
C CYS A 23 3.50 -2.39 -5.13
N VAL A 24 3.17 -2.78 -6.35
CA VAL A 24 3.97 -3.74 -7.13
C VAL A 24 5.41 -3.23 -7.30
N ASN A 25 5.57 -1.94 -7.62
CA ASN A 25 6.90 -1.35 -7.80
C ASN A 25 7.70 -1.32 -6.49
N ARG A 26 7.04 -1.03 -5.36
CA ARG A 26 7.69 -1.04 -4.04
C ARG A 26 8.17 -2.44 -3.66
N ILE A 27 7.33 -3.44 -3.86
CA ILE A 27 7.70 -4.84 -3.61
C ILE A 27 8.84 -5.28 -4.52
N ALA A 28 8.80 -4.92 -5.79
CA ALA A 28 9.86 -5.24 -6.74
C ALA A 28 11.21 -4.64 -6.32
N ARG A 29 11.23 -3.40 -5.81
CA ARG A 29 12.45 -2.76 -5.30
C ARG A 29 13.02 -3.49 -4.10
N VAL A 30 12.16 -3.89 -3.16
CA VAL A 30 12.59 -4.59 -1.95
C VAL A 30 13.12 -5.99 -2.26
N THR A 31 12.54 -6.66 -3.25
CA THR A 31 12.94 -8.02 -3.65
C THR A 31 14.03 -8.07 -4.71
N GLY A 32 14.64 -6.93 -5.03
CA GLY A 32 15.71 -6.86 -6.03
C GLY A 32 15.22 -6.97 -7.47
N GLY A 33 13.97 -6.64 -7.73
CA GLY A 33 13.40 -6.65 -9.07
C GLY A 33 13.02 -8.03 -9.59
N THR A 34 13.02 -9.05 -8.74
CA THR A 34 12.64 -10.40 -9.16
C THR A 34 11.12 -10.50 -9.33
N LYS A 35 10.67 -10.42 -10.57
CA LYS A 35 9.27 -10.67 -10.94
C LYS A 35 8.82 -12.10 -10.61
N SER A 36 9.76 -12.98 -10.30
CA SER A 36 9.51 -14.39 -10.00
C SER A 36 8.70 -14.63 -8.74
N LEU A 37 8.59 -13.65 -7.85
CA LEU A 37 7.76 -13.76 -6.65
C LEU A 37 6.28 -13.53 -6.93
N CYS A 38 5.92 -13.13 -8.16
CA CYS A 38 4.54 -13.03 -8.64
C CYS A 38 3.58 -12.39 -7.65
N PHE A 39 3.97 -11.23 -7.08
CA PHE A 39 3.12 -10.52 -6.14
C PHE A 39 1.90 -9.96 -6.88
N ASP A 40 0.71 -10.43 -6.49
CA ASP A 40 -0.54 -9.95 -7.03
C ASP A 40 -1.31 -9.18 -5.96
N PRO A 41 -1.37 -7.82 -6.06
CA PRO A 41 -2.09 -7.01 -5.07
C PRO A 41 -3.56 -7.39 -4.94
N SER A 42 -4.19 -7.86 -6.02
CA SER A 42 -5.61 -8.23 -6.03
C SER A 42 -5.90 -9.41 -5.10
N LYS A 43 -4.95 -10.32 -4.91
CA LYS A 43 -5.06 -11.45 -3.99
C LYS A 43 -5.26 -10.98 -2.54
N TYR A 44 -4.70 -9.83 -2.19
CA TYR A 44 -4.75 -9.28 -0.84
C TYR A 44 -5.82 -8.18 -0.69
N LEU A 45 -6.72 -8.06 -1.65
CA LEU A 45 -7.86 -7.14 -1.66
C LEU A 45 -7.46 -5.67 -1.49
N MET A 46 -6.28 -5.30 -1.94
CA MET A 46 -5.83 -3.93 -1.87
C MET A 46 -6.62 -3.02 -2.80
N SER A 47 -7.11 -1.91 -2.27
CA SER A 47 -7.77 -0.88 -3.08
C SER A 47 -6.78 -0.21 -4.03
N ASN A 48 -7.26 0.14 -5.23
CA ASN A 48 -6.45 0.90 -6.20
C ASN A 48 -6.52 2.40 -6.00
N VAL A 49 -7.48 2.88 -5.20
CA VAL A 49 -7.71 4.31 -4.93
C VAL A 49 -7.90 4.51 -3.44
N PHE A 50 -7.18 5.47 -2.88
CA PHE A 50 -7.32 5.91 -1.50
C PHE A 50 -7.68 7.38 -1.49
N ARG A 51 -8.59 7.77 -0.60
CA ARG A 51 -9.01 9.17 -0.44
C ARG A 51 -8.99 9.56 1.03
N ALA A 52 -8.65 10.81 1.28
CA ALA A 52 -8.75 11.41 2.61
C ALA A 52 -9.06 12.88 2.48
N ALA A 53 -9.80 13.41 3.45
CA ALA A 53 -10.21 14.80 3.46
C ALA A 53 -9.59 15.54 4.64
N SER A 54 -9.24 16.79 4.42
CA SER A 54 -8.84 17.73 5.45
C SER A 54 -9.87 18.86 5.51
N LYS A 55 -10.30 19.19 6.72
CA LYS A 55 -11.23 20.31 6.99
C LYS A 55 -10.53 21.37 7.81
N PRO A 56 -10.73 22.66 7.50
CA PRO A 56 -10.22 23.72 8.37
C PRO A 56 -10.93 23.65 9.73
N HIS A 57 -10.17 23.88 10.81
CA HIS A 57 -10.72 23.92 12.15
C HIS A 57 -11.28 25.31 12.45
N GLY A 58 -12.56 25.36 12.82
CA GLY A 58 -13.30 26.47 13.39
C GLY A 58 -12.87 27.90 12.98
N THR A 59 -11.96 28.48 13.71
CA THR A 59 -11.47 29.84 13.50
C THR A 59 -10.27 29.95 12.55
N ASP A 60 -9.75 28.82 12.06
CA ASP A 60 -8.59 28.84 11.17
C ASP A 60 -8.95 29.41 9.81
N VAL A 61 -8.08 30.29 9.29
CA VAL A 61 -8.22 30.79 7.94
C VAL A 61 -7.87 29.66 6.98
N TYR A 62 -8.72 29.44 5.98
CA TYR A 62 -8.45 28.44 4.96
C TYR A 62 -7.14 28.73 4.25
N ASN A 63 -6.24 27.76 4.26
CA ASN A 63 -4.99 27.79 3.53
C ASN A 63 -4.90 26.54 2.67
N LYS A 64 -4.84 26.75 1.36
CA LYS A 64 -4.81 25.69 0.37
C LYS A 64 -3.64 24.74 0.56
N GLU A 65 -2.43 25.28 0.82
CA GLU A 65 -1.23 24.47 1.02
C GLU A 65 -1.32 23.59 2.26
N ILE A 66 -1.80 24.15 3.36
CA ILE A 66 -1.98 23.42 4.61
C ILE A 66 -3.03 22.32 4.43
N GLY A 67 -4.15 22.63 3.74
CA GLY A 67 -5.18 21.66 3.43
C GLY A 67 -4.65 20.49 2.61
N GLU A 68 -3.86 20.77 1.59
CA GLU A 68 -3.25 19.74 0.74
C GLU A 68 -2.25 18.88 1.52
N GLN A 69 -1.40 19.48 2.36
CA GLN A 69 -0.44 18.77 3.18
C GLN A 69 -1.14 17.82 4.18
N GLU A 70 -2.18 18.32 4.84
CA GLU A 70 -2.98 17.54 5.79
C GLU A 70 -3.69 16.37 5.10
N ALA A 71 -4.35 16.63 3.98
CA ALA A 71 -5.05 15.61 3.21
C ALA A 71 -4.09 14.54 2.68
N LYS A 72 -2.92 14.96 2.18
CA LYS A 72 -1.85 14.07 1.74
C LYS A 72 -1.38 13.18 2.89
N ARG A 73 -1.11 13.76 4.06
CA ARG A 73 -0.69 12.99 5.24
C ARG A 73 -1.70 11.92 5.59
N LYS A 74 -2.97 12.27 5.58
CA LYS A 74 -4.06 11.34 5.91
C LYS A 74 -4.22 10.22 4.88
N VAL A 75 -4.17 10.55 3.58
CA VAL A 75 -4.30 9.53 2.53
C VAL A 75 -3.09 8.60 2.52
N MET A 76 -1.89 9.13 2.73
CA MET A 76 -0.68 8.31 2.80
C MET A 76 -0.69 7.41 4.03
N ALA A 77 -1.20 7.88 5.17
CA ALA A 77 -1.35 7.06 6.37
C ALA A 77 -2.30 5.87 6.12
N LYS A 78 -3.40 6.08 5.42
CA LYS A 78 -4.32 5.00 5.02
C LYS A 78 -3.62 3.98 4.11
N TYR A 79 -2.89 4.46 3.13
CA TYR A 79 -2.16 3.61 2.19
C TYR A 79 -1.09 2.79 2.91
N TYR A 80 -0.27 3.43 3.75
CA TYR A 80 0.79 2.73 4.48
C TYR A 80 0.25 1.68 5.45
N ARG A 81 -0.89 1.91 6.07
CA ARG A 81 -1.55 0.89 6.90
C ARG A 81 -1.95 -0.34 6.08
N GLN A 82 -2.46 -0.12 4.88
CA GLN A 82 -2.79 -1.22 3.96
C GLN A 82 -1.52 -1.95 3.51
N LEU A 83 -0.45 -1.22 3.21
CA LEU A 83 0.84 -1.82 2.83
C LEU A 83 1.42 -2.67 3.95
N ASP A 84 1.37 -2.19 5.19
CA ASP A 84 1.89 -2.94 6.34
C ASP A 84 1.15 -4.26 6.51
N ARG A 85 -0.17 -4.22 6.45
CA ARG A 85 -1.01 -5.41 6.55
C ARG A 85 -0.75 -6.39 5.42
N LEU A 86 -0.71 -5.88 4.21
CA LEU A 86 -0.49 -6.67 3.01
C LEU A 86 0.91 -7.28 3.00
N SER A 87 1.92 -6.53 3.43
CA SER A 87 3.29 -7.02 3.54
C SER A 87 3.41 -8.17 4.53
N ALA A 88 2.72 -8.07 5.67
CA ALA A 88 2.70 -9.12 6.67
C ALA A 88 2.07 -10.41 6.11
N GLU A 89 0.94 -10.29 5.42
CA GLU A 89 0.27 -11.44 4.78
C GLU A 89 1.14 -12.06 3.69
N PHE A 90 1.79 -11.23 2.87
CA PHE A 90 2.69 -11.70 1.81
C PHE A 90 3.90 -12.44 2.38
N VAL A 91 4.52 -11.91 3.42
CA VAL A 91 5.66 -12.55 4.09
C VAL A 91 5.24 -13.88 4.71
N GLU A 92 4.07 -13.94 5.32
CA GLU A 92 3.53 -15.18 5.87
C GLU A 92 3.34 -16.23 4.77
N ASP A 93 2.72 -15.86 3.65
CA ASP A 93 2.53 -16.77 2.51
C ASP A 93 3.87 -17.25 1.93
N LEU A 94 4.84 -16.34 1.82
CA LEU A 94 6.17 -16.67 1.34
C LEU A 94 6.87 -17.65 2.28
N ASN A 95 6.78 -17.44 3.59
CA ASN A 95 7.37 -18.33 4.58
C ASN A 95 6.75 -19.74 4.52
N LYS A 96 5.44 -19.82 4.33
CA LYS A 96 4.75 -21.10 4.15
C LYS A 96 5.25 -21.83 2.90
N ALA A 97 5.37 -21.12 1.79
CA ALA A 97 5.85 -21.69 0.54
C ALA A 97 7.30 -22.19 0.67
N MET A 98 8.15 -21.42 1.33
CA MET A 98 9.54 -21.81 1.60
C MET A 98 9.63 -23.02 2.50
N PHE A 99 8.80 -23.09 3.54
CA PHE A 99 8.74 -24.23 4.45
C PHE A 99 8.32 -25.50 3.70
N GLU A 100 7.28 -25.42 2.87
CA GLU A 100 6.83 -26.57 2.07
C GLU A 100 7.89 -27.03 1.09
N ALA A 101 8.62 -26.11 0.44
CA ALA A 101 9.71 -26.44 -0.46
C ALA A 101 10.84 -27.16 0.28
N SER A 102 11.22 -26.65 1.46
CA SER A 102 12.25 -27.27 2.30
C SER A 102 11.84 -28.69 2.76
N TRP A 103 10.58 -28.84 3.14
CA TRP A 103 10.04 -30.14 3.53
C TRP A 103 10.12 -31.14 2.40
N ARG A 104 9.74 -30.75 1.17
CA ARG A 104 9.82 -31.62 -0.01
C ARG A 104 11.25 -32.04 -0.33
N LEU A 105 12.21 -31.11 -0.23
CA LEU A 105 13.62 -31.39 -0.47
C LEU A 105 14.17 -32.40 0.56
N THR A 106 13.88 -32.18 1.83
CA THR A 106 14.27 -33.10 2.91
C THR A 106 13.70 -34.50 2.71
N LYS A 107 12.42 -34.58 2.37
CA LYS A 107 11.76 -35.86 2.13
C LYS A 107 12.37 -36.61 0.94
N ASN A 108 12.67 -35.90 -0.14
CA ASN A 108 13.30 -36.49 -1.31
C ASN A 108 14.73 -36.99 -1.01
N SER A 109 15.46 -36.28 -0.15
CA SER A 109 16.81 -36.71 0.28
C SER A 109 16.75 -37.98 1.11
N GLU A 110 15.75 -38.14 1.96
CA GLU A 110 15.57 -39.33 2.77
C GLU A 110 15.21 -40.55 1.94
N ASN A 111 14.54 -40.35 0.81
CA ASN A 111 14.09 -41.44 -0.07
C ASN A 111 15.12 -41.82 -1.15
N SER A 112 16.24 -41.10 -1.19
CA SER A 112 17.32 -41.42 -2.09
C SER A 112 18.41 -42.27 -1.40
#